data_32dbe6bd51a27173963507b394dc3e63
#
_entry.id   32dbe6bd51a27173963507b394dc3e63
#
_cell.length_a   1.000
_cell.length_b   1.000
_cell.length_c   1.000
_cell.angle_alpha   90.00
_cell.angle_beta   90.00
_cell.angle_gamma   90.00
#
_symmetry.space_group_name_H-M   'P 1'
#
loop_
_entity.id
_entity.type
_entity.pdbx_description
1 polymer ?
#
loop_
_entity_poly.entity_id
_entity_poly.type
_entity_poly.pdbx_seq_one_letter_code
_entity_poly.pdbx_strand_id
1 'polypeptide(L)'
;MEGNTIMVLALQGSRVPAARPLLSLLAVLVVATATGGCWQSPRFKAPFTLANANERHPIAVRQGEVTLDLAVYPGASGLNPSQKGQVYGFLRDYKSQSSDRLLIRAPSGGPNETAAMRAYDEVRRAMRSAGIPPAAVALEPYFGNGDPSAPLRLSYLQFVAEAPDCPDWSENIGRDPQNMPYPNMGCATQRNFAAMVANPEDLIHPRGETPRPGERRDTVWGKYVAGQPTISVRAPSEHANASEVSPIGESQ
;
A
#
# COMPACT_ATOMS: atom_id res chain seq x y z
N MET A 1 -67.87 -37.10 36.13
CA MET A 1 -69.08 -36.30 36.39
C MET A 1 -68.88 -34.91 35.78
N GLU A 2 -69.84 -34.48 34.99
CA GLU A 2 -70.01 -33.16 34.40
C GLU A 2 -69.02 -32.86 33.26
N GLY A 3 -69.36 -32.81 32.01
CA GLY A 3 -70.65 -32.38 31.45
C GLY A 3 -70.26 -31.16 30.56
N ASN A 4 -69.69 -31.41 29.34
CA ASN A 4 -69.30 -30.29 28.44
C ASN A 4 -70.32 -30.19 27.30
N THR A 5 -71.18 -29.22 27.40
CA THR A 5 -72.22 -28.89 26.42
C THR A 5 -71.59 -28.11 25.29
N ILE A 6 -71.51 -28.73 24.10
CA ILE A 6 -71.07 -28.01 22.88
C ILE A 6 -72.27 -27.26 22.26
N MET A 7 -72.20 -25.94 22.27
CA MET A 7 -73.21 -25.08 21.65
C MET A 7 -72.82 -24.90 20.16
N VAL A 8 -73.59 -25.53 19.29
CA VAL A 8 -73.47 -25.39 17.83
C VAL A 8 -74.18 -24.10 17.42
N LEU A 9 -73.39 -23.09 17.02
CA LEU A 9 -73.88 -21.87 16.40
C LEU A 9 -74.11 -22.13 14.90
N ALA A 10 -75.35 -22.08 14.45
CA ALA A 10 -75.73 -22.14 13.05
C ALA A 10 -75.30 -20.84 12.35
N LEU A 11 -74.38 -20.93 11.42
CA LEU A 11 -74.03 -19.86 10.52
C LEU A 11 -75.08 -19.67 9.43
N GLN A 12 -75.86 -18.65 9.54
CA GLN A 12 -76.77 -18.19 8.49
C GLN A 12 -75.98 -17.65 7.32
N GLY A 13 -76.09 -18.29 6.16
CA GLY A 13 -75.46 -17.87 4.91
C GLY A 13 -76.03 -16.56 4.38
N SER A 14 -75.32 -15.48 4.53
CA SER A 14 -75.60 -14.23 3.83
C SER A 14 -75.00 -14.31 2.40
N ARG A 15 -75.89 -14.25 1.41
CA ARG A 15 -75.51 -14.13 -0.01
C ARG A 15 -74.83 -12.81 -0.24
N VAL A 16 -73.51 -12.81 -0.43
CA VAL A 16 -72.67 -11.64 -0.78
C VAL A 16 -72.80 -11.41 -2.30
N PRO A 17 -73.18 -10.19 -2.75
CA PRO A 17 -73.31 -9.92 -4.18
C PRO A 17 -71.94 -9.99 -4.86
N ALA A 18 -71.90 -10.60 -6.08
CA ALA A 18 -70.71 -10.94 -6.85
C ALA A 18 -69.74 -9.76 -7.21
N ALA A 19 -70.09 -8.53 -6.89
CA ALA A 19 -69.25 -7.34 -7.14
C ALA A 19 -68.18 -7.13 -6.06
N ARG A 20 -68.26 -7.76 -4.90
CA ARG A 20 -67.27 -7.57 -3.80
C ARG A 20 -65.89 -8.20 -4.06
N PRO A 21 -65.76 -9.33 -4.73
CA PRO A 21 -64.40 -9.90 -4.96
C PRO A 21 -63.58 -9.06 -5.94
N LEU A 22 -64.21 -8.36 -6.90
CA LEU A 22 -63.51 -7.50 -7.84
C LEU A 22 -62.93 -6.24 -7.18
N LEU A 23 -63.66 -5.63 -6.25
CA LEU A 23 -63.20 -4.47 -5.49
C LEU A 23 -62.08 -4.83 -4.52
N SER A 24 -62.13 -5.98 -3.88
CA SER A 24 -61.03 -6.47 -3.01
C SER A 24 -59.80 -6.86 -3.78
N LEU A 25 -59.90 -7.43 -4.98
CA LEU A 25 -58.78 -7.68 -5.87
C LEU A 25 -58.11 -6.39 -6.37
N LEU A 26 -58.90 -5.37 -6.71
CA LEU A 26 -58.39 -4.07 -7.08
C LEU A 26 -57.69 -3.32 -5.93
N ALA A 27 -58.23 -3.42 -4.73
CA ALA A 27 -57.58 -2.87 -3.53
C ALA A 27 -56.22 -3.57 -3.21
N VAL A 28 -56.15 -4.88 -3.33
CA VAL A 28 -54.90 -5.64 -3.13
C VAL A 28 -53.86 -5.28 -4.23
N LEU A 29 -54.30 -5.09 -5.49
CA LEU A 29 -53.42 -4.68 -6.58
C LEU A 29 -52.85 -3.28 -6.35
N VAL A 30 -53.65 -2.31 -5.88
CA VAL A 30 -53.23 -0.95 -5.58
C VAL A 30 -52.24 -0.94 -4.40
N VAL A 31 -52.46 -1.72 -3.35
CA VAL A 31 -51.55 -1.84 -2.23
C VAL A 31 -50.23 -2.51 -2.67
N ALA A 32 -50.25 -3.53 -3.53
CA ALA A 32 -49.07 -4.19 -4.05
C ALA A 32 -48.23 -3.26 -4.94
N THR A 33 -48.86 -2.35 -5.70
CA THR A 33 -48.14 -1.34 -6.49
C THR A 33 -47.58 -0.20 -5.64
N ALA A 34 -48.24 0.17 -4.52
CA ALA A 34 -47.76 1.20 -3.62
C ALA A 34 -46.57 0.74 -2.76
N THR A 35 -46.45 -0.53 -2.45
CA THR A 35 -45.31 -1.08 -1.70
C THR A 35 -44.10 -1.42 -2.61
N GLY A 36 -44.29 -1.47 -3.93
CA GLY A 36 -43.22 -1.74 -4.90
C GLY A 36 -42.26 -0.56 -5.16
N GLY A 37 -42.52 0.61 -4.57
CA GLY A 37 -41.77 1.84 -4.83
C GLY A 37 -40.38 1.94 -4.23
N CYS A 38 -39.93 0.97 -3.43
CA CYS A 38 -38.60 0.96 -2.83
C CYS A 38 -37.69 -0.15 -3.37
N TRP A 39 -37.92 -0.61 -4.62
CA TRP A 39 -36.91 -1.42 -5.26
C TRP A 39 -35.78 -0.49 -5.69
N GLN A 40 -34.81 -0.36 -4.84
CA GLN A 40 -33.55 0.30 -5.16
C GLN A 40 -33.01 -0.30 -6.47
N SER A 41 -33.02 0.51 -7.51
CA SER A 41 -32.45 0.12 -8.77
C SER A 41 -30.99 -0.29 -8.52
N PRO A 42 -30.52 -1.44 -9.03
CA PRO A 42 -29.14 -1.91 -8.82
C PRO A 42 -28.07 -0.98 -9.42
N ARG A 43 -28.48 0.17 -9.95
CA ARG A 43 -27.60 1.21 -10.47
C ARG A 43 -27.14 2.24 -9.44
N PHE A 44 -27.72 2.26 -8.25
CA PHE A 44 -27.12 2.94 -7.12
C PHE A 44 -26.13 1.96 -6.45
N LYS A 45 -25.04 1.66 -7.13
CA LYS A 45 -23.79 1.54 -6.41
C LYS A 45 -23.69 2.87 -5.69
N ALA A 46 -23.70 2.86 -4.36
CA ALA A 46 -23.27 4.02 -3.59
C ALA A 46 -21.77 4.14 -3.88
N PRO A 47 -21.37 4.86 -4.93
CA PRO A 47 -20.03 4.61 -5.48
C PRO A 47 -19.01 5.38 -4.71
N PHE A 48 -19.42 6.37 -3.97
CA PHE A 48 -18.51 7.31 -3.37
C PHE A 48 -19.03 7.64 -1.98
N THR A 49 -19.19 6.56 -1.22
CA THR A 49 -19.33 6.69 0.21
C THR A 49 -18.16 7.52 0.73
N LEU A 50 -18.29 8.08 1.90
CA LEU A 50 -17.25 8.77 2.65
C LEU A 50 -16.00 7.88 2.95
N ALA A 51 -15.78 6.83 2.19
CA ALA A 51 -14.61 5.97 2.27
C ALA A 51 -13.33 6.80 2.05
N ASN A 52 -12.34 6.52 2.87
CA ASN A 52 -11.05 7.19 2.79
C ASN A 52 -10.38 6.97 1.42
N ALA A 53 -9.50 7.88 1.02
CA ALA A 53 -8.80 7.77 -0.27
C ALA A 53 -8.00 6.46 -0.40
N ASN A 54 -7.43 5.95 0.68
CA ASN A 54 -6.72 4.67 0.72
C ASN A 54 -7.62 3.44 0.47
N GLU A 55 -8.91 3.52 0.80
CA GLU A 55 -9.86 2.44 0.53
C GLU A 55 -10.36 2.48 -0.92
N ARG A 56 -10.48 3.68 -1.49
CA ARG A 56 -10.93 3.87 -2.87
C ARG A 56 -9.83 3.66 -3.89
N HIS A 57 -8.62 4.04 -3.53
CA HIS A 57 -7.41 3.99 -4.36
C HIS A 57 -6.28 3.33 -3.58
N PRO A 58 -6.39 2.03 -3.29
CA PRO A 58 -5.40 1.33 -2.48
C PRO A 58 -4.05 1.28 -3.21
N ILE A 59 -2.98 1.45 -2.44
CA ILE A 59 -1.63 1.18 -2.90
C ILE A 59 -1.41 -0.32 -2.77
N ALA A 60 -1.15 -1.01 -3.88
CA ALA A 60 -0.80 -2.41 -3.85
C ALA A 60 0.68 -2.57 -3.52
N VAL A 61 0.99 -3.44 -2.55
CA VAL A 61 2.38 -3.77 -2.22
C VAL A 61 2.66 -5.19 -2.72
N ARG A 62 3.67 -5.32 -3.57
CA ARG A 62 4.08 -6.60 -4.15
C ARG A 62 5.56 -6.86 -3.90
N GLN A 63 5.94 -8.12 -3.87
CA GLN A 63 7.34 -8.51 -3.90
C GLN A 63 7.83 -8.52 -5.35
N GLY A 64 8.94 -7.82 -5.59
CA GLY A 64 9.68 -7.81 -6.85
C GLY A 64 11.11 -8.31 -6.66
N GLU A 65 11.63 -9.05 -7.63
CA GLU A 65 13.02 -9.46 -7.65
C GLU A 65 13.89 -8.37 -8.29
N VAL A 66 14.89 -7.92 -7.56
CA VAL A 66 15.94 -7.03 -8.10
C VAL A 66 17.15 -7.87 -8.42
N THR A 67 17.62 -7.74 -9.65
CA THR A 67 18.72 -8.58 -10.17
C THR A 67 19.86 -7.72 -10.68
N LEU A 68 21.09 -8.12 -10.38
CA LEU A 68 22.33 -7.59 -10.95
C LEU A 68 23.10 -8.72 -11.63
N ASP A 69 23.24 -8.64 -12.94
CA ASP A 69 23.99 -9.56 -13.76
C ASP A 69 25.41 -9.02 -14.04
N LEU A 70 26.41 -9.76 -13.61
CA LEU A 70 27.82 -9.44 -13.80
C LEU A 70 28.41 -10.39 -14.83
N ALA A 71 28.63 -9.91 -16.05
CA ALA A 71 29.30 -10.70 -17.09
C ALA A 71 30.75 -10.94 -16.70
N VAL A 72 31.17 -12.22 -16.62
CA VAL A 72 32.50 -12.63 -16.28
C VAL A 72 33.01 -13.57 -17.36
N TYR A 73 34.05 -13.14 -18.10
CA TYR A 73 34.61 -13.91 -19.20
C TYR A 73 35.73 -14.86 -18.72
N PRO A 74 35.99 -15.94 -19.47
CA PRO A 74 37.09 -16.85 -19.18
C PRO A 74 38.41 -16.09 -19.09
N GLY A 75 39.23 -16.46 -18.09
CA GLY A 75 40.54 -15.82 -17.86
C GLY A 75 40.48 -14.48 -17.10
N ALA A 76 39.31 -13.94 -16.79
CA ALA A 76 39.19 -12.74 -15.96
C ALA A 76 39.77 -13.00 -14.56
N SER A 77 40.56 -12.04 -14.05
CA SER A 77 41.18 -12.12 -12.72
C SER A 77 40.20 -11.74 -11.59
N GLY A 78 39.03 -11.16 -11.93
CA GLY A 78 38.00 -10.71 -11.00
C GLY A 78 37.10 -9.65 -11.64
N LEU A 79 36.42 -8.87 -10.81
CA LEU A 79 35.54 -7.79 -11.25
C LEU A 79 36.34 -6.56 -11.69
N ASN A 80 35.90 -5.93 -12.77
CA ASN A 80 36.47 -4.64 -13.18
C ASN A 80 35.96 -3.50 -12.26
N PRO A 81 36.59 -2.30 -12.31
CA PRO A 81 36.20 -1.18 -11.41
C PRO A 81 34.75 -0.77 -11.53
N SER A 82 34.16 -0.79 -12.74
CA SER A 82 32.75 -0.47 -12.96
C SER A 82 31.83 -1.51 -12.29
N GLN A 83 32.11 -2.78 -12.48
CA GLN A 83 31.37 -3.87 -11.84
C GLN A 83 31.46 -3.81 -10.30
N LYS A 84 32.64 -3.46 -9.76
CA LYS A 84 32.78 -3.24 -8.31
C LYS A 84 31.87 -2.10 -7.83
N GLY A 85 31.79 -1.00 -8.57
CA GLY A 85 30.87 0.09 -8.28
C GLY A 85 29.41 -0.34 -8.30
N GLN A 86 29.01 -1.14 -9.30
CA GLN A 86 27.66 -1.73 -9.39
C GLN A 86 27.35 -2.63 -8.19
N VAL A 87 28.28 -3.49 -7.79
CA VAL A 87 28.12 -4.35 -6.61
C VAL A 87 27.94 -3.52 -5.34
N TYR A 88 28.77 -2.49 -5.11
CA TYR A 88 28.62 -1.64 -3.92
C TYR A 88 27.28 -0.90 -3.90
N GLY A 89 26.82 -0.39 -5.04
CA GLY A 89 25.50 0.22 -5.17
C GLY A 89 24.39 -0.78 -4.84
N PHE A 90 24.42 -1.96 -5.47
CA PHE A 90 23.45 -3.03 -5.25
C PHE A 90 23.38 -3.51 -3.79
N LEU A 91 24.53 -3.67 -3.13
CA LEU A 91 24.59 -4.09 -1.71
C LEU A 91 24.08 -3.00 -0.77
N ARG A 92 24.28 -1.71 -1.09
CA ARG A 92 23.72 -0.60 -0.34
C ARG A 92 22.19 -0.60 -0.44
N ASP A 93 21.67 -0.77 -1.66
CA ASP A 93 20.24 -0.78 -1.92
C ASP A 93 19.58 -2.02 -1.28
N TYR A 94 20.21 -3.19 -1.36
CA TYR A 94 19.80 -4.39 -0.63
C TYR A 94 19.64 -4.12 0.88
N LYS A 95 20.63 -3.51 1.52
CA LYS A 95 20.56 -3.21 2.96
C LYS A 95 19.46 -2.25 3.37
N SER A 96 19.06 -1.36 2.48
CA SER A 96 18.03 -0.35 2.77
C SER A 96 16.61 -0.82 2.43
N GLN A 97 16.46 -1.77 1.50
CA GLN A 97 15.17 -2.10 0.89
C GLN A 97 14.74 -3.55 1.09
N SER A 98 15.58 -4.42 1.62
CA SER A 98 15.27 -5.83 1.79
C SER A 98 15.68 -6.36 3.15
N SER A 99 14.81 -7.19 3.73
CA SER A 99 15.08 -8.06 4.87
C SER A 99 15.32 -9.53 4.46
N ASP A 100 15.08 -9.85 3.18
CA ASP A 100 15.21 -11.20 2.64
C ASP A 100 16.67 -11.59 2.36
N ARG A 101 16.88 -12.87 2.05
CA ARG A 101 18.20 -13.38 1.71
C ARG A 101 18.66 -12.86 0.35
N LEU A 102 19.94 -12.49 0.27
CA LEU A 102 20.64 -12.24 -0.97
C LEU A 102 20.98 -13.57 -1.64
N LEU A 103 20.47 -13.80 -2.83
CA LEU A 103 20.75 -14.97 -3.64
C LEU A 103 21.87 -14.66 -4.64
N ILE A 104 22.89 -15.49 -4.68
CA ILE A 104 23.97 -15.38 -5.67
C ILE A 104 23.98 -16.66 -6.49
N ARG A 105 23.76 -16.52 -7.80
CA ARG A 105 23.83 -17.62 -8.76
C ARG A 105 25.12 -17.55 -9.55
N ALA A 106 25.96 -18.57 -9.41
CA ALA A 106 27.23 -18.67 -10.10
C ALA A 106 27.14 -19.71 -11.24
N PRO A 107 27.64 -19.39 -12.46
CA PRO A 107 27.71 -20.38 -13.54
C PRO A 107 28.66 -21.51 -13.19
N SER A 108 28.26 -22.74 -13.48
CA SER A 108 29.04 -23.97 -13.31
C SER A 108 29.06 -24.79 -14.59
N GLY A 109 30.10 -25.62 -14.76
CA GLY A 109 30.29 -26.49 -15.93
C GLY A 109 30.64 -25.73 -17.22
N GLY A 110 30.92 -24.41 -17.13
CA GLY A 110 31.31 -23.59 -18.27
C GLY A 110 32.78 -23.16 -18.26
N PRO A 111 33.27 -22.61 -19.39
CA PRO A 111 34.67 -22.17 -19.51
C PRO A 111 35.00 -20.97 -18.60
N ASN A 112 33.98 -20.24 -18.09
CA ASN A 112 34.14 -19.10 -17.21
C ASN A 112 33.93 -19.43 -15.72
N GLU A 113 33.67 -20.68 -15.34
CA GLU A 113 33.40 -21.09 -13.96
C GLU A 113 34.49 -20.60 -12.98
N THR A 114 35.75 -20.84 -13.28
CA THR A 114 36.85 -20.40 -12.42
C THR A 114 36.91 -18.88 -12.27
N ALA A 115 36.62 -18.11 -13.32
CA ALA A 115 36.59 -16.67 -13.29
C ALA A 115 35.37 -16.16 -12.48
N ALA A 116 34.21 -16.80 -12.62
CA ALA A 116 33.00 -16.48 -11.85
C ALA A 116 33.23 -16.74 -10.35
N MET A 117 33.93 -17.78 -9.97
CA MET A 117 34.26 -18.05 -8.56
C MET A 117 35.20 -16.98 -7.98
N ARG A 118 36.16 -16.48 -8.77
CA ARG A 118 37.00 -15.34 -8.34
C ARG A 118 36.18 -14.07 -8.17
N ALA A 119 35.26 -13.80 -9.09
CA ALA A 119 34.33 -12.67 -8.99
C ALA A 119 33.43 -12.81 -7.75
N TYR A 120 32.92 -14.02 -7.49
CA TYR A 120 32.16 -14.30 -6.26
C TYR A 120 32.96 -14.02 -5.00
N ASP A 121 34.24 -14.39 -4.95
CA ASP A 121 35.09 -14.08 -3.80
C ASP A 121 35.27 -12.57 -3.57
N GLU A 122 35.29 -11.78 -4.65
CA GLU A 122 35.31 -10.32 -4.55
C GLU A 122 33.97 -9.76 -4.03
N VAL A 123 32.85 -10.26 -4.55
CA VAL A 123 31.51 -9.92 -4.05
C VAL A 123 31.41 -10.26 -2.57
N ARG A 124 31.89 -11.44 -2.16
CA ARG A 124 31.87 -11.85 -0.74
C ARG A 124 32.71 -10.92 0.14
N ARG A 125 33.83 -10.39 -0.37
CA ARG A 125 34.62 -9.38 0.36
C ARG A 125 33.86 -8.08 0.48
N ALA A 126 33.20 -7.62 -0.59
CA ALA A 126 32.37 -6.43 -0.58
C ALA A 126 31.19 -6.57 0.40
N MET A 127 30.53 -7.72 0.46
CA MET A 127 29.45 -7.98 1.43
C MET A 127 29.94 -7.89 2.88
N ARG A 128 31.11 -8.47 3.18
CA ARG A 128 31.69 -8.35 4.53
C ARG A 128 32.02 -6.89 4.89
N SER A 129 32.58 -6.13 3.95
CA SER A 129 32.85 -4.71 4.18
C SER A 129 31.57 -3.88 4.34
N ALA A 130 30.47 -4.29 3.71
CA ALA A 130 29.14 -3.70 3.88
C ALA A 130 28.41 -4.15 5.17
N GLY A 131 29.00 -5.10 5.95
CA GLY A 131 28.41 -5.61 7.18
C GLY A 131 27.23 -6.57 6.95
N ILE A 132 27.19 -7.26 5.79
CA ILE A 132 26.18 -8.28 5.49
C ILE A 132 26.69 -9.62 6.05
N PRO A 133 25.92 -10.25 6.97
CA PRO A 133 26.35 -11.52 7.57
C PRO A 133 26.26 -12.67 6.56
N PRO A 134 27.14 -13.67 6.64
CA PRO A 134 27.12 -14.82 5.72
C PRO A 134 25.79 -15.59 5.72
N ALA A 135 25.09 -15.60 6.86
CA ALA A 135 23.78 -16.26 6.99
C ALA A 135 22.66 -15.61 6.13
N ALA A 136 22.84 -14.34 5.77
CA ALA A 136 21.91 -13.63 4.89
C ALA A 136 22.16 -13.91 3.40
N VAL A 137 23.11 -14.76 3.05
CA VAL A 137 23.51 -15.03 1.66
C VAL A 137 23.31 -16.49 1.33
N ALA A 138 22.73 -16.77 0.18
CA ALA A 138 22.65 -18.09 -0.41
C ALA A 138 23.45 -18.11 -1.72
N LEU A 139 24.29 -19.14 -1.92
CA LEU A 139 25.00 -19.39 -3.17
C LEU A 139 24.39 -20.60 -3.86
N GLU A 140 23.92 -20.40 -5.09
CA GLU A 140 23.35 -21.45 -5.93
C GLU A 140 24.14 -21.57 -7.23
N PRO A 141 24.75 -22.72 -7.54
CA PRO A 141 25.30 -22.94 -8.85
C PRO A 141 24.20 -23.14 -9.87
N TYR A 142 24.36 -22.61 -11.07
CA TYR A 142 23.49 -22.88 -12.20
C TYR A 142 24.29 -23.33 -13.42
N PHE A 143 23.69 -24.16 -14.26
CA PHE A 143 24.33 -24.65 -15.45
C PHE A 143 24.28 -23.62 -16.58
N GLY A 144 25.43 -23.08 -16.98
CA GLY A 144 25.57 -22.01 -17.96
C GLY A 144 25.48 -22.45 -19.43
N ASN A 145 25.08 -23.71 -19.72
CA ASN A 145 24.99 -24.29 -21.07
C ASN A 145 26.25 -24.11 -21.94
N GLY A 146 27.44 -24.01 -21.33
CA GLY A 146 28.69 -23.77 -22.04
C GLY A 146 28.88 -22.32 -22.54
N ASP A 147 28.02 -21.41 -22.21
CA ASP A 147 28.14 -19.98 -22.55
C ASP A 147 29.35 -19.37 -21.82
N PRO A 148 30.39 -18.89 -22.55
CA PRO A 148 31.55 -18.26 -21.94
C PRO A 148 31.24 -16.90 -21.27
N SER A 149 30.06 -16.34 -21.53
CA SER A 149 29.60 -15.08 -20.97
C SER A 149 28.52 -15.23 -19.89
N ALA A 150 28.23 -16.47 -19.46
CA ALA A 150 27.24 -16.75 -18.42
C ALA A 150 27.50 -15.89 -17.17
N PRO A 151 26.52 -15.03 -16.73
CA PRO A 151 26.79 -14.03 -15.71
C PRO A 151 26.83 -14.61 -14.30
N LEU A 152 27.60 -14.00 -13.43
CA LEU A 152 27.39 -14.10 -11.99
C LEU A 152 26.20 -13.23 -11.65
N ARG A 153 25.09 -13.82 -11.19
CA ARG A 153 23.83 -13.13 -10.91
C ARG A 153 23.63 -12.95 -9.42
N LEU A 154 23.39 -11.72 -9.00
CA LEU A 154 22.98 -11.38 -7.64
C LEU A 154 21.52 -10.99 -7.68
N SER A 155 20.69 -11.51 -6.77
CA SER A 155 19.29 -11.09 -6.67
C SER A 155 18.79 -11.10 -5.24
N TYR A 156 17.81 -10.23 -4.97
CA TYR A 156 17.06 -10.22 -3.72
C TYR A 156 15.62 -9.81 -3.98
N LEU A 157 14.73 -10.17 -3.06
CA LEU A 157 13.35 -9.74 -3.09
C LEU A 157 13.21 -8.42 -2.34
N GLN A 158 12.45 -7.47 -2.90
CA GLN A 158 12.06 -6.24 -2.23
C GLN A 158 10.55 -6.02 -2.37
N PHE A 159 9.98 -5.28 -1.44
CA PHE A 159 8.62 -4.79 -1.59
C PHE A 159 8.59 -3.57 -2.51
N VAL A 160 7.63 -3.56 -3.43
CA VAL A 160 7.38 -2.45 -4.36
C VAL A 160 5.97 -1.95 -4.15
N ALA A 161 5.82 -0.64 -3.97
CA ALA A 161 4.51 -0.01 -3.91
C ALA A 161 4.03 0.31 -5.32
N GLU A 162 2.95 -0.34 -5.74
CA GLU A 162 2.28 -0.02 -7.00
C GLU A 162 1.25 1.07 -6.77
N ALA A 163 1.41 2.15 -7.52
CA ALA A 163 0.45 3.25 -7.49
C ALA A 163 -0.90 2.82 -8.05
N PRO A 164 -2.03 3.29 -7.50
CA PRO A 164 -3.34 3.03 -8.08
C PRO A 164 -3.47 3.66 -9.46
N ASP A 165 -4.22 3.00 -10.35
CA ASP A 165 -4.66 3.59 -11.60
C ASP A 165 -5.76 4.61 -11.32
N CYS A 166 -5.54 5.84 -11.77
CA CYS A 166 -6.52 6.89 -11.61
C CYS A 166 -7.50 6.88 -12.78
N PRO A 167 -8.81 6.86 -12.50
CA PRO A 167 -9.83 6.91 -13.55
C PRO A 167 -9.76 8.23 -14.35
N ASP A 168 -10.63 8.35 -15.37
CA ASP A 168 -10.72 9.49 -16.25
C ASP A 168 -10.94 10.81 -15.48
N TRP A 169 -10.25 11.86 -15.92
CA TRP A 169 -10.31 13.22 -15.37
C TRP A 169 -11.20 14.17 -16.20
N SER A 170 -11.91 13.65 -17.18
CA SER A 170 -12.72 14.47 -18.10
C SER A 170 -14.00 15.02 -17.47
N GLU A 171 -14.41 14.49 -16.30
CA GLU A 171 -15.64 14.89 -15.64
C GLU A 171 -15.53 16.31 -15.04
N ASN A 172 -16.56 17.13 -15.33
CA ASN A 172 -16.61 18.48 -14.80
C ASN A 172 -17.22 18.50 -13.39
N ILE A 173 -16.38 18.44 -12.38
CA ILE A 173 -16.77 18.44 -10.96
C ILE A 173 -17.51 19.71 -10.53
N GLY A 174 -17.37 20.83 -11.24
CA GLY A 174 -18.09 22.08 -10.96
C GLY A 174 -19.57 22.05 -11.31
N ARG A 175 -20.03 20.97 -11.96
CA ARG A 175 -21.44 20.78 -12.36
C ARG A 175 -22.15 19.69 -11.57
N ASP A 176 -21.52 19.13 -10.54
CA ASP A 176 -22.16 18.14 -9.70
C ASP A 176 -23.13 18.81 -8.71
N PRO A 177 -24.44 18.70 -8.92
CA PRO A 177 -25.44 19.32 -8.02
C PRO A 177 -25.52 18.61 -6.66
N GLN A 178 -24.97 17.41 -6.55
CA GLN A 178 -25.00 16.60 -5.33
C GLN A 178 -23.77 16.85 -4.44
N ASN A 179 -22.79 17.59 -4.95
CA ASN A 179 -21.53 17.86 -4.26
C ASN A 179 -20.87 16.60 -3.68
N MET A 180 -20.94 15.50 -4.45
CA MET A 180 -20.34 14.22 -4.06
C MET A 180 -18.84 14.19 -4.40
N PRO A 181 -18.03 13.42 -3.67
CA PRO A 181 -16.65 13.23 -4.04
C PRO A 181 -16.54 12.62 -5.45
N TYR A 182 -15.82 13.26 -6.34
CA TYR A 182 -15.58 12.75 -7.69
C TYR A 182 -14.71 11.48 -7.68
N PRO A 183 -14.78 10.63 -8.72
CA PRO A 183 -14.10 9.32 -8.76
C PRO A 183 -12.62 9.36 -8.45
N ASN A 184 -11.93 10.40 -8.93
CA ASN A 184 -10.48 10.56 -8.77
C ASN A 184 -10.04 11.25 -7.45
N MET A 185 -11.00 11.63 -6.61
CA MET A 185 -10.65 12.33 -5.36
C MET A 185 -9.74 11.48 -4.48
N GLY A 186 -8.55 11.99 -4.22
CA GLY A 186 -7.52 11.32 -3.44
C GLY A 186 -6.62 10.36 -4.24
N CYS A 187 -6.96 10.00 -5.50
CA CYS A 187 -6.15 9.10 -6.30
C CYS A 187 -4.73 9.64 -6.54
N ALA A 188 -4.59 10.90 -6.93
CA ALA A 188 -3.28 11.53 -7.13
C ALA A 188 -2.45 11.55 -5.83
N THR A 189 -3.10 11.76 -4.69
CA THR A 189 -2.45 11.72 -3.37
C THR A 189 -1.90 10.32 -3.08
N GLN A 190 -2.70 9.28 -3.30
CA GLN A 190 -2.27 7.89 -3.11
C GLN A 190 -1.14 7.51 -4.09
N ARG A 191 -1.24 7.97 -5.34
CA ARG A 191 -0.19 7.75 -6.34
C ARG A 191 1.13 8.41 -5.95
N ASN A 192 1.08 9.66 -5.49
CA ASN A 192 2.26 10.37 -5.01
C ASN A 192 2.83 9.70 -3.73
N PHE A 193 1.96 9.25 -2.84
CA PHE A 193 2.40 8.54 -1.64
C PHE A 193 3.10 7.22 -1.99
N ALA A 194 2.56 6.43 -2.93
CA ALA A 194 3.22 5.22 -3.41
C ALA A 194 4.61 5.50 -4.00
N ALA A 195 4.78 6.64 -4.70
CA ALA A 195 6.07 7.02 -5.28
C ALA A 195 7.08 7.53 -4.23
N MET A 196 6.61 8.04 -3.10
CA MET A 196 7.47 8.66 -2.07
C MET A 196 7.78 7.74 -0.89
N VAL A 197 7.07 6.64 -0.73
CA VAL A 197 7.30 5.72 0.38
C VAL A 197 8.70 5.11 0.29
N ALA A 198 9.51 5.29 1.34
CA ALA A 198 10.92 4.85 1.33
C ALA A 198 11.05 3.33 1.47
N ASN A 199 10.17 2.71 2.24
CA ASN A 199 10.08 1.25 2.36
C ASN A 199 8.63 0.81 2.25
N PRO A 200 8.21 0.21 1.13
CA PRO A 200 6.84 -0.24 0.91
C PRO A 200 6.35 -1.30 1.90
N GLU A 201 7.25 -2.05 2.54
CA GLU A 201 6.91 -3.02 3.59
C GLU A 201 6.20 -2.36 4.78
N ASP A 202 6.51 -1.09 5.08
CA ASP A 202 5.87 -0.32 6.15
C ASP A 202 4.36 -0.08 5.92
N LEU A 203 3.91 -0.22 4.68
CA LEU A 203 2.47 -0.16 4.35
C LEU A 203 1.72 -1.45 4.73
N ILE A 204 2.45 -2.56 4.90
CA ILE A 204 1.89 -3.86 5.29
C ILE A 204 2.05 -4.08 6.79
N HIS A 205 3.27 -3.84 7.29
CA HIS A 205 3.64 -4.08 8.67
C HIS A 205 4.41 -2.87 9.22
N PRO A 206 3.92 -2.23 10.30
CA PRO A 206 4.69 -1.17 10.92
C PRO A 206 5.99 -1.73 11.50
N ARG A 207 7.08 -1.01 11.29
CA ARG A 207 8.37 -1.36 11.89
C ARG A 207 8.31 -1.20 13.40
N GLY A 208 9.10 -2.01 14.10
CA GLY A 208 9.27 -1.86 15.54
C GLY A 208 9.84 -0.48 15.87
N GLU A 209 9.20 0.21 16.81
CA GLU A 209 9.69 1.49 17.29
C GLU A 209 10.86 1.30 18.24
N THR A 210 11.91 2.11 18.08
CA THR A 210 12.95 2.21 19.09
C THR A 210 12.42 2.99 20.30
N PRO A 211 12.64 2.52 21.53
CA PRO A 211 12.23 3.26 22.71
C PRO A 211 12.83 4.68 22.71
N ARG A 212 12.03 5.67 23.06
CA ARG A 212 12.54 7.03 23.24
C ARG A 212 13.59 7.04 24.35
N PRO A 213 14.65 7.84 24.23
CA PRO A 213 15.60 8.06 25.32
C PRO A 213 14.86 8.45 26.59
N GLY A 214 15.11 7.72 27.69
CA GLY A 214 14.42 7.94 28.97
C GLY A 214 14.63 9.34 29.52
N GLU A 215 15.84 9.88 29.42
CA GLU A 215 16.23 11.21 29.88
C GLU A 215 15.34 12.36 29.36
N ARG A 216 15.00 12.33 28.07
CA ARG A 216 14.11 13.35 27.51
C ARG A 216 12.69 13.21 28.06
N ARG A 217 12.21 12.00 28.23
CA ARG A 217 10.89 11.75 28.81
C ARG A 217 10.81 12.21 30.24
N ASP A 218 11.83 11.93 31.03
CA ASP A 218 11.91 12.33 32.44
C ASP A 218 11.98 13.85 32.56
N THR A 219 12.74 14.53 31.71
CA THR A 219 12.78 16.00 31.62
C THR A 219 11.41 16.60 31.29
N VAL A 220 10.72 16.05 30.28
CA VAL A 220 9.38 16.52 29.88
C VAL A 220 8.37 16.25 31.00
N TRP A 221 8.44 15.09 31.63
CA TRP A 221 7.59 14.74 32.76
C TRP A 221 7.81 15.67 33.95
N GLY A 222 9.05 15.93 34.31
CA GLY A 222 9.39 16.87 35.39
C GLY A 222 8.84 18.28 35.14
N LYS A 223 8.96 18.79 33.92
CA LYS A 223 8.36 20.08 33.55
C LYS A 223 6.82 20.05 33.61
N TYR A 224 6.20 18.97 33.14
CA TYR A 224 4.75 18.82 33.21
C TYR A 224 4.23 18.83 34.63
N VAL A 225 4.83 18.05 35.52
CA VAL A 225 4.46 18.00 36.95
C VAL A 225 4.69 19.35 37.65
N ALA A 226 5.74 20.10 37.25
CA ALA A 226 6.03 21.44 37.75
C ALA A 226 5.15 22.54 37.13
N GLY A 227 4.18 22.21 36.23
CA GLY A 227 3.36 23.20 35.56
C GLY A 227 4.12 24.09 34.55
N GLN A 228 5.33 23.67 34.14
CA GLN A 228 6.17 24.41 33.20
C GLN A 228 5.90 24.01 31.76
N PRO A 229 6.05 24.92 30.78
CA PRO A 229 5.93 24.60 29.36
C PRO A 229 6.91 23.50 28.95
N THR A 230 6.42 22.46 28.28
CA THR A 230 7.24 21.34 27.79
C THR A 230 7.88 21.60 26.43
N ILE A 231 7.44 22.66 25.74
CA ILE A 231 7.98 23.10 24.46
C ILE A 231 9.37 23.75 24.65
N SER A 232 10.25 23.61 23.67
CA SER A 232 11.48 24.37 23.60
C SER A 232 11.17 25.82 23.26
N VAL A 233 11.80 26.77 23.97
CA VAL A 233 11.75 28.16 23.58
C VAL A 233 12.60 28.34 22.31
N ARG A 234 11.98 28.78 21.23
CA ARG A 234 12.71 29.12 20.00
C ARG A 234 13.53 30.38 20.24
N ALA A 235 14.75 30.42 19.69
CA ALA A 235 15.53 31.64 19.72
C ALA A 235 14.78 32.76 18.96
N PRO A 236 14.91 34.03 19.37
CA PRO A 236 14.26 35.13 18.68
C PRO A 236 14.55 35.20 17.18
N SER A 237 15.74 34.72 16.76
CA SER A 237 16.14 34.59 15.35
C SER A 237 15.40 33.52 14.55
N GLU A 238 14.69 32.59 15.21
CA GLU A 238 13.91 31.52 14.58
C GLU A 238 12.43 31.90 14.40
N HIS A 239 12.02 33.07 14.89
CA HIS A 239 10.68 33.58 14.63
C HIS A 239 10.66 34.20 13.23
N ALA A 240 9.98 33.52 12.30
CA ALA A 240 9.61 34.16 11.05
C ALA A 240 8.60 35.28 11.36
N ASN A 241 9.03 36.52 11.35
CA ASN A 241 8.14 37.67 11.43
C ASN A 241 7.38 37.75 10.11
N ALA A 242 6.14 37.28 10.08
CA ALA A 242 5.25 37.46 8.92
C ALA A 242 5.00 38.94 8.59
N SER A 243 5.42 39.86 9.47
CA SER A 243 5.31 41.31 9.27
C SER A 243 6.47 41.94 8.50
N GLU A 244 7.53 41.19 8.18
CA GLU A 244 8.66 41.68 7.37
C GLU A 244 8.53 41.40 5.86
N VAL A 245 7.36 41.02 5.39
CA VAL A 245 7.05 41.15 3.97
C VAL A 245 6.91 42.67 3.72
N SER A 246 8.01 43.33 3.37
CA SER A 246 7.98 44.73 2.93
C SER A 246 6.93 44.88 1.86
N PRO A 247 6.02 45.87 1.96
CA PRO A 247 5.11 46.19 0.86
C PRO A 247 5.99 46.52 -0.36
N ILE A 248 5.75 45.77 -1.43
CA ILE A 248 6.39 46.04 -2.74
C ILE A 248 6.10 47.52 -3.04
N GLY A 249 7.17 48.31 -3.13
CA GLY A 249 7.10 49.72 -3.24
C GLY A 249 6.18 50.18 -4.37
N GLU A 250 5.27 51.08 -4.06
CA GLU A 250 4.67 51.99 -5.01
C GLU A 250 5.80 52.81 -5.61
N SER A 251 6.14 52.50 -6.84
CA SER A 251 6.98 53.35 -7.67
C SER A 251 6.15 54.57 -8.08
N GLN A 252 6.56 55.73 -7.59
CA GLN A 252 6.17 57.03 -8.15
C GLN A 252 6.67 57.19 -9.59
#